data_cc1a67eefef102dfe72ec9d4170888da
#
_entry.id   cc1a67eefef102dfe72ec9d4170888da
#
_cell.length_a   1.000
_cell.length_b   1.000
_cell.length_c   1.000
_cell.angle_alpha   90.00
_cell.angle_beta   90.00
_cell.angle_gamma   90.00
#
_symmetry.space_group_name_H-M   'P 1'
#
loop_
_entity.id
_entity.type
_entity.pdbx_description
1 polymer ?
#
loop_
_entity_poly.entity_id
_entity_poly.type
_entity_poly.pdbx_seq_one_letter_code
_entity_poly.pdbx_strand_id
1 'polypeptide(L)'
;LMATPGLTKKLLYASTSKSLQEQVTSLRAEHIKAIENINTSRKARQWADWLQAKALDGDQDALKALRARPGVKGLQGDAVAAEGQKQPAKAAPIEQDHITKEGTVIYRAGASAIRDDGSKLQLSRGANFDGIETALRMAAARYGEKITITGSDQFKELVAQTAAIRSLPIKFDDPALEQRRQSLQQAIEKERSNVGRTDRGRAAGAGAGGQ
;
A
#
# COMPACT_ATOMS: atom_id res chain seq x y z
N LEU A 1 -32.07 -33.37 -63.52
CA LEU A 1 -30.70 -33.87 -63.20
C LEU A 1 -30.74 -34.52 -61.85
N MET A 2 -30.98 -35.84 -61.78
CA MET A 2 -30.91 -36.59 -60.52
C MET A 2 -29.46 -36.86 -60.15
N ALA A 3 -28.97 -36.32 -59.06
CA ALA A 3 -27.63 -36.60 -58.56
C ALA A 3 -27.50 -38.10 -58.21
N THR A 4 -26.47 -38.76 -58.71
CA THR A 4 -26.22 -40.17 -58.39
C THR A 4 -25.97 -40.38 -56.93
N PRO A 5 -26.57 -41.40 -56.26
CA PRO A 5 -26.47 -41.62 -54.81
C PRO A 5 -25.04 -41.72 -54.25
N GLY A 6 -24.11 -42.14 -55.13
CA GLY A 6 -22.68 -42.23 -54.75
C GLY A 6 -21.92 -40.91 -54.67
N LEU A 7 -22.33 -39.88 -55.46
CA LEU A 7 -21.71 -38.57 -55.44
C LEU A 7 -22.11 -37.75 -54.23
N THR A 8 -23.37 -37.80 -53.81
CA THR A 8 -23.86 -37.13 -52.58
C THR A 8 -23.21 -37.72 -51.34
N LYS A 9 -22.99 -39.03 -51.26
CA LYS A 9 -22.32 -39.70 -50.15
C LYS A 9 -20.84 -39.29 -50.06
N LYS A 10 -20.12 -39.20 -51.18
CA LYS A 10 -18.71 -38.72 -51.23
C LYS A 10 -18.58 -37.26 -50.79
N LEU A 11 -19.50 -36.39 -51.21
CA LEU A 11 -19.52 -34.99 -50.81
C LEU A 11 -19.78 -34.81 -49.30
N LEU A 12 -20.72 -35.59 -48.74
CA LEU A 12 -21.00 -35.62 -47.32
C LEU A 12 -19.76 -36.06 -46.52
N TYR A 13 -19.11 -37.15 -46.92
CA TYR A 13 -17.87 -37.58 -46.26
C TYR A 13 -16.74 -36.57 -46.37
N ALA A 14 -16.58 -35.91 -47.51
CA ALA A 14 -15.56 -34.88 -47.70
C ALA A 14 -15.83 -33.65 -46.83
N SER A 15 -17.09 -33.20 -46.73
CA SER A 15 -17.45 -32.06 -45.90
C SER A 15 -17.31 -32.35 -44.38
N THR A 16 -17.76 -33.53 -43.94
CA THR A 16 -17.59 -33.92 -42.52
C THR A 16 -16.13 -34.14 -42.13
N SER A 17 -15.32 -34.75 -43.04
CA SER A 17 -13.89 -34.92 -42.81
C SER A 17 -13.18 -33.59 -42.73
N LYS A 18 -13.52 -32.63 -43.62
CA LYS A 18 -12.95 -31.28 -43.58
C LYS A 18 -13.34 -30.54 -42.28
N SER A 19 -14.60 -30.58 -41.90
CA SER A 19 -15.08 -29.96 -40.66
C SER A 19 -14.39 -30.57 -39.42
N LEU A 20 -14.25 -31.88 -39.35
CA LEU A 20 -13.53 -32.56 -38.29
C LEU A 20 -12.06 -32.13 -38.21
N GLN A 21 -11.41 -32.03 -39.39
CA GLN A 21 -10.02 -31.63 -39.47
C GLN A 21 -9.81 -30.18 -39.05
N GLU A 22 -10.74 -29.29 -39.39
CA GLU A 22 -10.76 -27.90 -38.92
C GLU A 22 -10.94 -27.82 -37.39
N GLN A 23 -11.86 -28.59 -36.84
CA GLN A 23 -12.07 -28.68 -35.39
C GLN A 23 -10.85 -29.19 -34.62
N VAL A 24 -10.23 -30.26 -35.13
CA VAL A 24 -9.00 -30.83 -34.52
C VAL A 24 -7.84 -29.83 -34.58
N THR A 25 -7.70 -29.08 -35.67
CA THR A 25 -6.66 -28.05 -35.79
C THR A 25 -6.90 -26.89 -34.83
N SER A 26 -8.14 -26.43 -34.68
CA SER A 26 -8.51 -25.40 -33.74
C SER A 26 -8.24 -25.83 -32.30
N LEU A 27 -8.69 -27.01 -31.90
CA LEU A 27 -8.45 -27.56 -30.58
C LEU A 27 -6.98 -27.74 -30.24
N ARG A 28 -6.16 -28.16 -31.22
CA ARG A 28 -4.71 -28.26 -31.03
C ARG A 28 -4.07 -26.90 -30.82
N ALA A 29 -4.47 -25.88 -31.59
CA ALA A 29 -3.97 -24.52 -31.44
C ALA A 29 -4.34 -23.93 -30.07
N GLU A 30 -5.58 -24.13 -29.62
CA GLU A 30 -6.04 -23.72 -28.29
C GLU A 30 -5.26 -24.41 -27.16
N HIS A 31 -5.03 -25.71 -27.29
CA HIS A 31 -4.27 -26.50 -26.32
C HIS A 31 -2.82 -26.02 -26.20
N ILE A 32 -2.14 -25.79 -27.35
CA ILE A 32 -0.77 -25.25 -27.35
C ILE A 32 -0.73 -23.91 -26.66
N LYS A 33 -1.66 -23.01 -26.96
CA LYS A 33 -1.77 -21.69 -26.37
C LYS A 33 -2.03 -21.76 -24.84
N ALA A 34 -2.86 -22.70 -24.42
CA ALA A 34 -3.12 -22.94 -22.98
C ALA A 34 -1.86 -23.42 -22.26
N ILE A 35 -1.10 -24.36 -22.85
CA ILE A 35 0.18 -24.84 -22.28
C ILE A 35 1.21 -23.71 -22.19
N GLU A 36 1.34 -22.88 -23.22
CA GLU A 36 2.25 -21.74 -23.22
C GLU A 36 1.90 -20.74 -22.11
N ASN A 37 0.62 -20.44 -21.92
CA ASN A 37 0.13 -19.57 -20.86
C ASN A 37 0.45 -20.13 -19.47
N ILE A 38 0.26 -21.45 -19.25
CA ILE A 38 0.58 -22.12 -18.00
C ILE A 38 2.09 -22.06 -17.73
N ASN A 39 2.91 -22.34 -18.71
CA ASN A 39 4.37 -22.33 -18.57
C ASN A 39 4.90 -20.91 -18.29
N THR A 40 4.37 -19.91 -18.97
CA THR A 40 4.72 -18.50 -18.73
C THR A 40 4.32 -18.07 -17.33
N SER A 41 3.12 -18.41 -16.89
CA SER A 41 2.65 -18.12 -15.55
C SER A 41 3.46 -18.82 -14.45
N ARG A 42 3.93 -20.05 -14.72
CA ARG A 42 4.79 -20.79 -13.79
C ARG A 42 6.16 -20.15 -13.66
N LYS A 43 6.80 -19.78 -14.78
CA LYS A 43 8.10 -19.08 -14.78
C LYS A 43 8.01 -17.74 -14.05
N ALA A 44 6.95 -16.97 -14.29
CA ALA A 44 6.72 -15.69 -13.63
C ALA A 44 6.55 -15.82 -12.11
N ARG A 45 5.90 -16.89 -11.62
CA ARG A 45 5.78 -17.19 -10.18
C ARG A 45 7.12 -17.57 -9.56
N GLN A 46 7.89 -18.44 -10.20
CA GLN A 46 9.23 -18.83 -9.72
C GLN A 46 10.17 -17.62 -9.65
N TRP A 47 10.11 -16.73 -10.63
CA TRP A 47 10.89 -15.49 -10.60
C TRP A 47 10.46 -14.55 -9.46
N ALA A 48 9.17 -14.44 -9.19
CA ALA A 48 8.66 -13.67 -8.07
C ALA A 48 9.11 -14.22 -6.72
N ASP A 49 9.10 -15.54 -6.54
CA ASP A 49 9.54 -16.18 -5.32
C ASP A 49 11.05 -15.95 -5.08
N TRP A 50 11.86 -16.00 -6.12
CA TRP A 50 13.29 -15.69 -6.04
C TRP A 50 13.54 -14.22 -5.70
N LEU A 51 12.85 -13.28 -6.37
CA LEU A 51 12.96 -11.85 -6.06
C LEU A 51 12.52 -11.53 -4.62
N GLN A 52 11.45 -12.18 -4.16
CA GLN A 52 10.96 -12.02 -2.78
C GLN A 52 12.02 -12.49 -1.77
N ALA A 53 12.63 -13.64 -1.98
CA ALA A 53 13.69 -14.15 -1.11
C ALA A 53 14.88 -13.18 -1.07
N LYS A 54 15.33 -12.68 -2.22
CA LYS A 54 16.41 -11.70 -2.30
C LYS A 54 16.05 -10.37 -1.62
N ALA A 55 14.83 -9.89 -1.79
CA ALA A 55 14.36 -8.68 -1.11
C ALA A 55 14.31 -8.84 0.41
N LEU A 56 13.93 -10.03 0.92
CA LEU A 56 13.98 -10.36 2.34
C LEU A 56 15.42 -10.35 2.89
N ASP A 57 16.39 -10.76 2.08
CA ASP A 57 17.83 -10.66 2.40
C ASP A 57 18.36 -9.21 2.35
N GLY A 58 17.51 -8.22 2.05
CA GLY A 58 17.86 -6.80 2.01
C GLY A 58 18.21 -6.24 0.63
N ASP A 59 18.10 -7.03 -0.44
CA ASP A 59 18.39 -6.58 -1.81
C ASP A 59 17.29 -5.61 -2.30
N GLN A 60 17.66 -4.32 -2.36
CA GLN A 60 16.76 -3.24 -2.79
C GLN A 60 16.43 -3.29 -4.29
N ASP A 61 17.31 -3.83 -5.11
CA ASP A 61 17.06 -3.94 -6.55
C ASP A 61 16.11 -5.10 -6.85
N ALA A 62 16.22 -6.18 -6.09
CA ALA A 62 15.21 -7.25 -6.12
C ALA A 62 13.83 -6.75 -5.69
N LEU A 63 13.75 -5.90 -4.65
CA LEU A 63 12.49 -5.29 -4.22
C LEU A 63 11.89 -4.36 -5.29
N LYS A 64 12.71 -3.53 -5.94
CA LYS A 64 12.27 -2.68 -7.05
C LYS A 64 11.77 -3.52 -8.22
N ALA A 65 12.51 -4.57 -8.60
CA ALA A 65 12.11 -5.48 -9.68
C ALA A 65 10.81 -6.21 -9.36
N LEU A 66 10.61 -6.60 -8.10
CA LEU A 66 9.40 -7.24 -7.62
C LEU A 66 8.17 -6.32 -7.77
N ARG A 67 8.31 -5.03 -7.43
CA ARG A 67 7.28 -3.99 -7.56
C ARG A 67 6.98 -3.60 -9.01
N ALA A 68 7.98 -3.67 -9.90
CA ALA A 68 7.85 -3.31 -11.30
C ALA A 68 7.16 -4.38 -12.17
N ARG A 69 6.82 -5.55 -11.61
CA ARG A 69 6.20 -6.63 -12.37
C ARG A 69 4.81 -6.27 -12.89
N PRO A 70 4.45 -6.74 -14.10
CA PRO A 70 3.10 -6.57 -14.64
C PRO A 70 2.04 -7.17 -13.71
N GLY A 71 0.91 -6.47 -13.53
CA GLY A 71 -0.22 -6.93 -12.73
C GLY A 71 -0.11 -6.65 -11.23
N VAL A 72 0.97 -6.07 -10.74
CA VAL A 72 1.06 -5.59 -9.36
C VAL A 72 0.12 -4.39 -9.18
N LYS A 73 -0.84 -4.54 -8.26
CA LYS A 73 -1.78 -3.46 -7.91
C LYS A 73 -1.24 -2.70 -6.71
N GLY A 74 -1.24 -1.36 -6.79
CA GLY A 74 -0.92 -0.51 -5.65
C GLY A 74 -1.94 -0.66 -4.52
N LEU A 75 -1.53 -0.33 -3.31
CA LEU A 75 -2.37 -0.36 -2.12
C LEU A 75 -3.55 0.63 -2.25
N GLN A 76 -4.71 0.26 -1.71
CA GLN A 76 -5.92 1.09 -1.73
C GLN A 76 -6.50 1.22 -0.32
N GLY A 77 -7.11 2.37 -0.01
CA GLY A 77 -7.72 2.67 1.28
C GLY A 77 -6.94 3.74 2.05
N ASP A 78 -7.01 3.67 3.39
CA ASP A 78 -6.39 4.64 4.28
C ASP A 78 -4.87 4.63 4.14
N ALA A 79 -4.29 5.68 3.59
CA ALA A 79 -2.88 5.72 3.24
C ALA A 79 -2.26 7.12 3.40
N VAL A 80 -0.96 7.12 3.65
CA VAL A 80 -0.08 8.28 3.72
C VAL A 80 0.88 8.23 2.54
N ALA A 81 0.92 9.28 1.75
CA ALA A 81 1.79 9.41 0.59
C ALA A 81 2.43 10.81 0.53
N ALA A 82 3.26 11.07 -0.46
CA ALA A 82 3.61 12.43 -0.87
C ALA A 82 3.61 12.55 -2.39
N GLU A 83 3.24 13.71 -2.88
CA GLU A 83 3.34 14.01 -4.30
C GLU A 83 4.80 14.27 -4.67
N GLY A 84 5.37 13.45 -5.51
CA GLY A 84 6.48 13.83 -6.37
C GLY A 84 7.89 13.37 -6.01
N GLN A 85 8.23 12.82 -4.86
CA GLN A 85 9.61 12.38 -4.61
C GLN A 85 9.70 10.93 -4.12
N LYS A 86 10.10 10.05 -5.03
CA LYS A 86 10.59 8.70 -4.71
C LYS A 86 12.04 8.80 -4.23
N GLN A 87 12.27 9.17 -2.99
CA GLN A 87 13.60 8.99 -2.42
C GLN A 87 13.83 7.49 -2.13
N PRO A 88 15.06 6.97 -2.37
CA PRO A 88 15.39 5.62 -1.93
C PRO A 88 15.17 5.56 -0.41
N ALA A 89 14.45 4.55 0.01
CA ALA A 89 14.08 4.36 1.40
C ALA A 89 15.33 4.41 2.29
N LYS A 90 15.50 5.49 3.03
CA LYS A 90 16.34 5.46 4.23
C LYS A 90 15.72 4.39 5.11
N ALA A 91 16.54 3.48 5.63
CA ALA A 91 16.07 2.38 6.46
C ALA A 91 15.02 2.88 7.44
N ALA A 92 13.81 2.34 7.35
CA ALA A 92 12.76 2.69 8.28
C ALA A 92 13.24 2.29 9.69
N PRO A 93 13.03 3.12 10.72
CA PRO A 93 13.47 2.82 12.08
C PRO A 93 12.71 1.67 12.74
N ILE A 94 11.96 0.89 11.94
CA ILE A 94 11.05 -0.17 12.39
C ILE A 94 11.43 -1.47 11.71
N GLU A 95 11.34 -2.54 12.47
CA GLU A 95 11.63 -3.88 12.01
C GLU A 95 10.66 -4.31 10.90
N GLN A 96 11.23 -4.78 9.81
CA GLN A 96 10.50 -5.34 8.68
C GLN A 96 9.99 -6.74 9.07
N ASP A 97 8.68 -6.94 9.03
CA ASP A 97 8.05 -8.21 9.37
C ASP A 97 8.06 -9.17 8.16
N HIS A 98 7.65 -8.67 6.99
CA HIS A 98 7.51 -9.51 5.79
C HIS A 98 7.54 -8.68 4.51
N ILE A 99 7.86 -9.35 3.37
CA ILE A 99 7.67 -8.80 2.01
C ILE A 99 6.73 -9.72 1.25
N THR A 100 5.69 -9.16 0.65
CA THR A 100 4.74 -9.94 -0.17
C THR A 100 5.32 -10.22 -1.56
N LYS A 101 4.69 -11.13 -2.31
CA LYS A 101 5.07 -11.42 -3.70
C LYS A 101 4.87 -10.24 -4.65
N GLU A 102 4.06 -9.28 -4.27
CA GLU A 102 3.83 -8.02 -4.98
C GLU A 102 4.88 -6.95 -4.66
N GLY A 103 5.80 -7.22 -3.72
CA GLY A 103 6.83 -6.28 -3.28
C GLY A 103 6.32 -5.27 -2.24
N THR A 104 5.18 -5.53 -1.61
CA THR A 104 4.72 -4.76 -0.46
C THR A 104 5.51 -5.18 0.78
N VAL A 105 6.19 -4.24 1.39
CA VAL A 105 6.88 -4.45 2.68
C VAL A 105 5.87 -4.22 3.81
N ILE A 106 5.83 -5.13 4.76
CA ILE A 106 4.98 -5.04 5.94
C ILE A 106 5.87 -4.74 7.15
N TYR A 107 5.56 -3.66 7.84
CA TYR A 107 6.20 -3.26 9.10
C TYR A 107 5.22 -3.45 10.25
N ARG A 108 5.71 -3.87 11.39
CA ARG A 108 4.93 -3.99 12.63
C ARG A 108 5.15 -2.77 13.50
N ALA A 109 4.07 -2.07 13.82
CA ALA A 109 4.07 -0.91 14.71
C ALA A 109 3.11 -1.15 15.88
N GLY A 110 3.59 -1.84 16.91
CA GLY A 110 2.76 -2.29 18.04
C GLY A 110 1.65 -3.23 17.57
N ALA A 111 0.40 -2.87 17.84
CA ALA A 111 -0.79 -3.61 17.37
C ALA A 111 -1.19 -3.30 15.92
N SER A 112 -0.54 -2.34 15.27
CA SER A 112 -0.86 -1.91 13.91
C SER A 112 0.14 -2.47 12.90
N ALA A 113 -0.30 -2.72 11.67
CA ALA A 113 0.56 -3.07 10.55
C ALA A 113 0.59 -1.92 9.54
N ILE A 114 1.79 -1.57 9.08
CA ILE A 114 2.03 -0.58 8.03
C ILE A 114 2.49 -1.33 6.78
N ARG A 115 1.79 -1.14 5.67
CA ARG A 115 2.11 -1.72 4.37
C ARG A 115 2.70 -0.66 3.46
N ASP A 116 3.84 -0.96 2.89
CA ASP A 116 4.61 -0.07 2.02
C ASP A 116 4.75 -0.67 0.62
N ASP A 117 4.15 -0.06 -0.38
CA ASP A 117 4.30 -0.46 -1.78
C ASP A 117 5.39 0.34 -2.54
N GLY A 118 6.10 1.23 -1.83
CA GLY A 118 7.13 2.11 -2.38
C GLY A 118 6.60 3.48 -2.81
N SER A 119 5.30 3.64 -3.02
CA SER A 119 4.66 4.92 -3.37
C SER A 119 3.86 5.51 -2.20
N LYS A 120 3.32 4.67 -1.35
CA LYS A 120 2.51 5.06 -0.20
C LYS A 120 2.61 4.06 0.95
N LEU A 121 2.27 4.53 2.13
CA LEU A 121 2.17 3.75 3.35
C LEU A 121 0.70 3.59 3.71
N GLN A 122 0.19 2.37 3.66
CA GLN A 122 -1.18 2.03 4.06
C GLN A 122 -1.19 1.51 5.49
N LEU A 123 -2.12 2.00 6.29
CA LEU A 123 -2.33 1.50 7.65
C LEU A 123 -3.42 0.43 7.67
N SER A 124 -3.32 -0.51 8.61
CA SER A 124 -4.39 -1.47 8.89
C SER A 124 -5.63 -0.74 9.43
N ARG A 125 -6.81 -1.29 9.14
CA ARG A 125 -8.07 -0.77 9.70
C ARG A 125 -8.00 -0.80 11.23
N GLY A 126 -8.41 0.30 11.88
CA GLY A 126 -8.35 0.41 13.33
C GLY A 126 -6.95 0.66 13.88
N ALA A 127 -6.04 1.20 13.07
CA ALA A 127 -4.73 1.63 13.56
C ALA A 127 -4.90 2.61 14.73
N ASN A 128 -4.14 2.36 15.79
CA ASN A 128 -4.10 3.23 16.97
C ASN A 128 -3.17 4.44 16.75
N PHE A 129 -3.17 5.36 17.70
CA PHE A 129 -2.33 6.57 17.64
C PHE A 129 -0.84 6.26 17.40
N ASP A 130 -0.29 5.21 18.02
CA ASP A 130 1.12 4.84 17.89
C ASP A 130 1.44 4.33 16.48
N GLY A 131 0.52 3.55 15.88
CA GLY A 131 0.65 3.09 14.49
C GLY A 131 0.59 4.24 13.49
N ILE A 132 -0.30 5.20 13.72
CA ILE A 132 -0.41 6.42 12.89
C ILE A 132 0.84 7.29 13.05
N GLU A 133 1.29 7.55 14.27
CA GLU A 133 2.53 8.29 14.52
C GLU A 133 3.71 7.68 13.80
N THR A 134 3.84 6.38 13.91
CA THR A 134 4.90 5.61 13.26
C THR A 134 4.87 5.78 11.74
N ALA A 135 3.70 5.63 11.12
CA ALA A 135 3.53 5.80 9.68
C ALA A 135 3.84 7.24 9.24
N LEU A 136 3.43 8.25 10.01
CA LEU A 136 3.73 9.66 9.73
C LEU A 136 5.23 9.97 9.83
N ARG A 137 5.92 9.43 10.84
CA ARG A 137 7.39 9.55 10.96
C ARG A 137 8.12 8.87 9.81
N MET A 138 7.66 7.68 9.40
CA MET A 138 8.19 6.98 8.22
C MET A 138 7.97 7.80 6.94
N ALA A 139 6.77 8.35 6.77
CA ALA A 139 6.43 9.18 5.63
C ALA A 139 7.29 10.44 5.58
N ALA A 140 7.45 11.14 6.71
CA ALA A 140 8.31 12.33 6.82
C ALA A 140 9.77 12.01 6.48
N ALA A 141 10.30 10.90 6.98
CA ALA A 141 11.67 10.48 6.69
C ALA A 141 11.91 10.13 5.21
N ARG A 142 10.87 9.61 4.53
CA ARG A 142 10.96 9.14 3.15
C ARG A 142 10.59 10.23 2.13
N TYR A 143 9.55 10.96 2.42
CA TYR A 143 8.92 11.90 1.47
C TYR A 143 9.15 13.37 1.83
N GLY A 144 9.69 13.65 3.01
CA GLY A 144 9.83 15.00 3.52
C GLY A 144 8.61 15.46 4.33
N GLU A 145 8.61 16.75 4.67
CA GLU A 145 7.63 17.31 5.61
C GLU A 145 6.21 17.43 5.02
N LYS A 146 6.07 17.46 3.69
CA LYS A 146 4.80 17.66 3.00
C LYS A 146 4.17 16.30 2.65
N ILE A 147 3.02 16.00 3.23
CA ILE A 147 2.40 14.68 3.20
C ILE A 147 0.95 14.77 2.72
N THR A 148 0.58 13.89 1.79
CA THR A 148 -0.79 13.71 1.30
C THR A 148 -1.46 12.57 2.04
N ILE A 149 -2.66 12.80 2.58
CA ILE A 149 -3.46 11.79 3.29
C ILE A 149 -4.66 11.41 2.43
N THR A 150 -4.80 10.11 2.17
CA THR A 150 -5.97 9.53 1.48
C THR A 150 -6.68 8.54 2.37
N GLY A 151 -8.00 8.49 2.29
CA GLY A 151 -8.81 7.56 3.08
C GLY A 151 -10.08 8.17 3.63
N SER A 152 -10.66 7.49 4.62
CA SER A 152 -11.89 7.92 5.29
C SER A 152 -11.72 9.21 6.09
N ASP A 153 -12.82 9.96 6.28
CA ASP A 153 -12.77 11.18 7.09
C ASP A 153 -12.39 10.90 8.54
N GLN A 154 -12.79 9.74 9.07
CA GLN A 154 -12.37 9.28 10.40
C GLN A 154 -10.86 9.08 10.47
N PHE A 155 -10.27 8.48 9.45
CA PHE A 155 -8.82 8.30 9.38
C PHE A 155 -8.09 9.64 9.30
N LYS A 156 -8.56 10.56 8.45
CA LYS A 156 -8.00 11.91 8.33
C LYS A 156 -8.03 12.68 9.65
N GLU A 157 -9.15 12.60 10.38
CA GLU A 157 -9.27 13.23 11.69
C GLU A 157 -8.29 12.64 12.72
N LEU A 158 -8.16 11.29 12.77
CA LEU A 158 -7.19 10.63 13.65
C LEU A 158 -5.75 11.00 13.30
N VAL A 159 -5.43 11.14 12.02
CA VAL A 159 -4.11 11.60 11.56
C VAL A 159 -3.84 13.03 12.01
N ALA A 160 -4.79 13.95 11.84
CA ALA A 160 -4.64 15.34 12.29
C ALA A 160 -4.47 15.44 13.81
N GLN A 161 -5.25 14.68 14.57
CA GLN A 161 -5.13 14.60 16.04
C GLN A 161 -3.76 14.05 16.46
N THR A 162 -3.32 12.95 15.85
CA THR A 162 -2.01 12.35 16.16
C THR A 162 -0.87 13.33 15.88
N ALA A 163 -0.90 13.98 14.72
CA ALA A 163 0.11 14.96 14.33
C ALA A 163 0.16 16.16 15.29
N ALA A 164 -1.01 16.64 15.74
CA ALA A 164 -1.10 17.75 16.68
C ALA A 164 -0.63 17.36 18.10
N ILE A 165 -1.10 16.23 18.64
CA ILE A 165 -0.76 15.73 19.98
C ILE A 165 0.74 15.44 20.09
N ARG A 166 1.31 14.81 19.09
CA ARG A 166 2.74 14.44 19.05
C ARG A 166 3.64 15.56 18.53
N SER A 167 3.07 16.71 18.17
CA SER A 167 3.80 17.88 17.62
C SER A 167 4.76 17.49 16.50
N LEU A 168 4.26 16.67 15.55
CA LEU A 168 5.09 16.18 14.46
C LEU A 168 5.46 17.31 13.48
N PRO A 169 6.71 17.39 13.00
CA PRO A 169 7.17 18.43 12.07
C PRO A 169 6.74 18.10 10.63
N ILE A 170 5.42 17.99 10.41
CA ILE A 170 4.82 17.66 9.10
C ILE A 170 3.74 18.68 8.75
N LYS A 171 3.49 18.81 7.44
CA LYS A 171 2.42 19.63 6.86
C LYS A 171 1.58 18.74 5.94
N PHE A 172 0.28 18.94 5.95
CA PHE A 172 -0.60 18.24 5.03
C PHE A 172 -0.80 19.04 3.73
N ASP A 173 -0.86 18.32 2.59
CA ASP A 173 -1.17 18.91 1.29
C ASP A 173 -2.60 19.45 1.25
N ASP A 174 -3.54 18.76 1.91
CA ASP A 174 -4.94 19.17 2.03
C ASP A 174 -5.03 20.38 2.98
N PRO A 175 -5.44 21.58 2.49
CA PRO A 175 -5.51 22.78 3.31
C PRO A 175 -6.50 22.64 4.48
N ALA A 176 -7.61 21.91 4.29
CA ALA A 176 -8.60 21.71 5.33
C ALA A 176 -8.06 20.85 6.46
N LEU A 177 -7.31 19.78 6.11
CA LEU A 177 -6.66 18.92 7.08
C LEU A 177 -5.54 19.65 7.82
N GLU A 178 -4.75 20.47 7.13
CA GLU A 178 -3.70 21.27 7.75
C GLU A 178 -4.27 22.32 8.71
N GLN A 179 -5.34 23.02 8.33
CA GLN A 179 -6.04 23.95 9.21
C GLN A 179 -6.59 23.24 10.46
N ARG A 180 -7.14 22.04 10.29
CA ARG A 180 -7.62 21.22 11.40
C ARG A 180 -6.49 20.87 12.37
N ARG A 181 -5.35 20.40 11.85
CA ARG A 181 -4.15 20.09 12.65
C ARG A 181 -3.69 21.31 13.45
N GLN A 182 -3.60 22.49 12.81
CA GLN A 182 -3.17 23.74 13.46
C GLN A 182 -4.13 24.16 14.55
N SER A 183 -5.43 24.08 14.32
CA SER A 183 -6.45 24.42 15.34
C SER A 183 -6.37 23.51 16.57
N LEU A 184 -6.15 22.22 16.36
CA LEU A 184 -5.94 21.25 17.44
C LEU A 184 -4.64 21.54 18.21
N GLN A 185 -3.56 21.86 17.53
CA GLN A 185 -2.28 22.19 18.15
C GLN A 185 -2.39 23.46 19.02
N GLN A 186 -3.08 24.49 18.54
CA GLN A 186 -3.34 25.70 19.30
C GLN A 186 -4.21 25.45 20.55
N ALA A 187 -5.21 24.57 20.44
CA ALA A 187 -6.04 24.20 21.57
C ALA A 187 -5.22 23.48 22.67
N ILE A 188 -4.38 22.52 22.26
CA ILE A 188 -3.48 21.80 23.17
C ILE A 188 -2.50 22.75 23.86
N GLU A 189 -1.93 23.71 23.13
CA GLU A 189 -0.98 24.67 23.69
C GLU A 189 -1.64 25.62 24.69
N LYS A 190 -2.87 26.08 24.38
CA LYS A 190 -3.67 26.88 25.35
C LYS A 190 -3.95 26.10 26.63
N GLU A 191 -4.29 24.84 26.54
CA GLU A 191 -4.58 23.98 27.66
C GLU A 191 -3.34 23.75 28.52
N ARG A 192 -2.19 23.46 27.90
CA ARG A 192 -0.88 23.35 28.60
C ARG A 192 -0.49 24.64 29.34
N SER A 193 -0.70 25.80 28.71
CA SER A 193 -0.39 27.09 29.30
C SER A 193 -1.31 27.42 30.48
N ASN A 194 -2.58 27.01 30.48
CA ASN A 194 -3.52 27.19 31.55
C ASN A 194 -3.19 26.31 32.77
N VAL A 195 -2.85 25.04 32.53
CA VAL A 195 -2.42 24.11 33.62
C VAL A 195 -1.15 24.63 34.29
N GLY A 196 -0.18 25.14 33.57
CA GLY A 196 1.03 25.73 34.12
C GLY A 196 0.81 27.01 34.93
N ARG A 197 -0.30 27.74 34.69
CA ARG A 197 -0.69 28.90 35.51
C ARG A 197 -1.35 28.51 36.83
N THR A 198 -2.20 27.49 36.82
CA THR A 198 -2.88 27.01 38.05
C THR A 198 -1.89 26.38 39.02
N ASP A 199 -0.86 25.70 38.56
CA ASP A 199 0.17 25.14 39.45
C ASP A 199 1.06 26.21 40.08
N ARG A 200 1.43 27.27 39.34
CA ARG A 200 2.17 28.40 39.92
C ARG A 200 1.35 29.21 40.94
N GLY A 201 0.04 29.35 40.74
CA GLY A 201 -0.85 30.01 41.68
C GLY A 201 -1.00 29.23 42.98
N ARG A 202 -0.95 27.91 42.92
CA ARG A 202 -1.05 27.03 44.10
C ARG A 202 0.23 26.97 44.91
N ALA A 203 1.38 27.07 44.27
CA ALA A 203 2.69 27.13 44.93
C ALA A 203 2.92 28.49 45.63
N ALA A 204 2.40 29.60 45.09
CA ALA A 204 2.52 30.93 45.69
C ALA A 204 1.58 31.14 46.89
N GLY A 205 0.48 30.39 47.03
CA GLY A 205 -0.46 30.47 48.14
C GLY A 205 -0.07 29.65 49.38
N ALA A 206 0.86 28.72 49.25
CA ALA A 206 1.29 27.85 50.38
C ALA A 206 2.43 28.43 51.23
N GLY A 207 2.96 29.61 50.89
CA GLY A 207 4.07 30.27 51.61
C GLY A 207 3.68 31.43 52.50
N ALA A 208 2.40 31.78 52.64
CA ALA A 208 1.95 32.96 53.42
C ALA A 208 1.10 32.62 54.65
N GLY A 209 1.46 31.58 55.37
CA GLY A 209 0.74 31.18 56.59
C GLY A 209 1.69 30.63 57.67
N GLY A 210 2.58 31.49 58.22
CA GLY A 210 3.46 31.10 59.30
C GLY A 210 4.09 32.32 59.97
N GLN A 211 3.32 33.00 60.80
CA GLN A 211 3.81 33.75 62.00
C GLN A 211 2.80 33.59 63.12
#